data_7bb5c10b6f9f005a03752e0277aa7d23
#
_entry.id   7bb5c10b6f9f005a03752e0277aa7d23
#
_cell.length_a   1.000
_cell.length_b   1.000
_cell.length_c   1.000
_cell.angle_alpha   90.00
_cell.angle_beta   90.00
_cell.angle_gamma   90.00
#
_symmetry.space_group_name_H-M   'P 1'
#
loop_
_entity.id
_entity.type
_entity.pdbx_description
1 polymer ?
#
loop_
_entity_poly.entity_id
_entity_poly.type
_entity_poly.pdbx_seq_one_letter_code
_entity_poly.pdbx_strand_id
1 'polypeptide(L)'
;MKKAIAAIVGCATLTACVTTSQPTLADQYPAMYEEQPLSIVIMPPINNTNHAEAKDYFYTSLYHPLCEKGYYVFPPEMTMEMLQHESAYDAELFVDGDLGKFRDVLGADAALFTIIKDWRRDNVGGKITVNIDYRLRSTKTGRTLYGREGAITLDTSVDSDDDSNSTSLAGLIANTLLNAISTASTDKIHAGRKCNEHVLSN
;
A
#
# COMPACT_ATOMS: atom_id res chain seq x y z
N MET A 1 -66.89 -13.63 46.55
CA MET A 1 -66.00 -12.45 46.49
C MET A 1 -64.58 -12.91 46.29
N LYS A 2 -64.12 -13.03 45.07
CA LYS A 2 -62.75 -13.48 44.72
C LYS A 2 -62.00 -12.34 44.08
N LYS A 3 -61.03 -11.80 44.81
CA LYS A 3 -60.14 -10.73 44.27
C LYS A 3 -59.03 -11.39 43.50
N ALA A 4 -58.99 -11.19 42.19
CA ALA A 4 -57.89 -11.58 41.32
C ALA A 4 -56.76 -10.52 41.42
N ILE A 5 -55.62 -10.96 41.87
CA ILE A 5 -54.37 -10.15 41.85
C ILE A 5 -53.68 -10.43 40.53
N ALA A 6 -53.66 -9.45 39.64
CA ALA A 6 -52.89 -9.50 38.40
C ALA A 6 -51.43 -9.12 38.70
N ALA A 7 -50.56 -10.11 38.63
CA ALA A 7 -49.10 -9.90 38.70
C ALA A 7 -48.60 -9.44 37.31
N ILE A 8 -48.21 -8.18 37.20
CA ILE A 8 -47.54 -7.64 36.01
C ILE A 8 -46.07 -8.01 36.16
N VAL A 9 -45.63 -9.02 35.42
CA VAL A 9 -44.19 -9.35 35.25
C VAL A 9 -43.63 -8.41 34.19
N GLY A 10 -42.97 -7.36 34.64
CA GLY A 10 -42.24 -6.46 33.78
C GLY A 10 -40.97 -7.13 33.26
N CYS A 11 -40.97 -7.56 31.99
CA CYS A 11 -39.78 -8.06 31.32
C CYS A 11 -38.88 -6.84 30.97
N ALA A 12 -37.90 -6.58 31.82
CA ALA A 12 -36.81 -5.64 31.51
C ALA A 12 -35.89 -6.29 30.48
N THR A 13 -36.08 -5.96 29.20
CA THR A 13 -35.13 -6.32 28.15
C THR A 13 -33.88 -5.44 28.29
N LEU A 14 -32.87 -6.01 28.92
CA LEU A 14 -31.52 -5.46 28.90
C LEU A 14 -30.99 -5.60 27.48
N THR A 15 -31.16 -4.56 26.65
CA THR A 15 -30.42 -4.39 25.40
C THR A 15 -28.96 -4.16 25.76
N ALA A 16 -28.17 -5.23 25.82
CA ALA A 16 -26.73 -5.13 25.86
C ALA A 16 -26.27 -4.53 24.53
N CYS A 17 -25.90 -3.24 24.55
CA CYS A 17 -25.14 -2.65 23.47
C CYS A 17 -23.80 -3.35 23.40
N VAL A 18 -23.67 -4.32 22.52
CA VAL A 18 -22.37 -4.90 22.14
C VAL A 18 -21.65 -3.80 21.36
N THR A 19 -20.85 -3.01 22.08
CA THR A 19 -19.92 -2.09 21.44
C THR A 19 -18.85 -2.95 20.77
N THR A 20 -19.01 -3.19 19.48
CA THR A 20 -17.97 -3.81 18.65
C THR A 20 -16.84 -2.79 18.55
N SER A 21 -15.88 -2.85 19.48
CA SER A 21 -14.67 -2.06 19.37
C SER A 21 -13.93 -2.53 18.11
N GLN A 22 -13.65 -1.60 17.20
CA GLN A 22 -12.80 -1.89 16.04
C GLN A 22 -11.43 -2.34 16.58
N PRO A 23 -10.85 -3.42 16.03
CA PRO A 23 -9.53 -3.86 16.47
C PRO A 23 -8.52 -2.75 16.27
N THR A 24 -7.68 -2.53 17.25
CA THR A 24 -6.59 -1.54 17.16
C THR A 24 -5.49 -2.06 16.24
N LEU A 25 -4.59 -1.18 15.78
CA LEU A 25 -3.42 -1.61 15.01
C LEU A 25 -2.53 -2.57 15.81
N ALA A 26 -2.46 -2.41 17.12
CA ALA A 26 -1.74 -3.32 18.00
C ALA A 26 -2.37 -4.72 18.03
N ASP A 27 -3.70 -4.82 17.96
CA ASP A 27 -4.39 -6.10 17.88
C ASP A 27 -4.20 -6.77 16.52
N GLN A 28 -4.09 -5.99 15.44
CA GLN A 28 -3.89 -6.50 14.09
C GLN A 28 -2.43 -6.92 13.83
N TYR A 29 -1.48 -6.17 14.37
CA TYR A 29 -0.04 -6.35 14.14
C TYR A 29 0.75 -6.46 15.45
N PRO A 30 0.44 -7.43 16.32
CA PRO A 30 1.08 -7.54 17.65
C PRO A 30 2.59 -7.70 17.54
N ALA A 31 3.10 -8.44 16.54
CA ALA A 31 4.52 -8.62 16.32
C ALA A 31 5.28 -7.31 16.04
N MET A 32 4.62 -6.35 15.36
CA MET A 32 5.19 -5.02 15.11
C MET A 32 5.43 -4.26 16.40
N TYR A 33 4.47 -4.33 17.32
CA TYR A 33 4.55 -3.67 18.64
C TYR A 33 5.47 -4.39 19.61
N GLU A 34 5.63 -5.70 19.48
CA GLU A 34 6.56 -6.49 20.29
C GLU A 34 8.01 -6.25 19.88
N GLU A 35 8.30 -6.22 18.57
CA GLU A 35 9.67 -6.16 18.06
C GLU A 35 10.16 -4.74 17.82
N GLN A 36 9.27 -3.78 17.57
CA GLN A 36 9.57 -2.35 17.38
C GLN A 36 10.77 -2.10 16.45
N PRO A 37 10.74 -2.56 15.20
CA PRO A 37 11.86 -2.39 14.28
C PRO A 37 12.15 -0.90 14.06
N LEU A 38 13.43 -0.53 14.07
CA LEU A 38 13.88 0.85 13.85
C LEU A 38 14.50 1.02 12.45
N SER A 39 15.01 -0.07 11.89
CA SER A 39 15.70 -0.06 10.60
C SER A 39 15.05 -1.02 9.60
N ILE A 40 14.86 -0.53 8.37
CA ILE A 40 14.17 -1.27 7.31
C ILE A 40 15.06 -1.32 6.05
N VAL A 41 15.25 -2.51 5.53
CA VAL A 41 15.75 -2.73 4.17
C VAL A 41 14.57 -2.91 3.22
N ILE A 42 14.53 -2.15 2.13
CA ILE A 42 13.52 -2.30 1.07
C ILE A 42 14.06 -3.32 0.08
N MET A 43 13.33 -4.42 -0.08
CA MET A 43 13.66 -5.45 -1.06
C MET A 43 13.21 -5.03 -2.47
N PRO A 44 13.90 -5.47 -3.54
CA PRO A 44 13.43 -5.26 -4.90
C PRO A 44 11.99 -5.74 -5.06
N PRO A 45 11.09 -4.97 -5.71
CA PRO A 45 9.71 -5.37 -5.87
C PRO A 45 9.56 -6.66 -6.68
N ILE A 46 8.70 -7.54 -6.23
CA ILE A 46 8.26 -8.73 -6.97
C ILE A 46 7.19 -8.28 -7.96
N ASN A 47 7.43 -8.44 -9.26
CA ASN A 47 6.53 -7.93 -10.29
C ASN A 47 5.75 -9.08 -10.95
N ASN A 48 4.50 -9.25 -10.58
CA ASN A 48 3.58 -10.24 -11.14
C ASN A 48 2.77 -9.68 -12.32
N THR A 49 3.22 -8.58 -12.92
CA THR A 49 2.55 -7.94 -14.07
C THR A 49 3.37 -8.07 -15.34
N ASN A 50 2.75 -7.75 -16.48
CA ASN A 50 3.44 -7.73 -17.78
C ASN A 50 4.20 -6.40 -18.03
N HIS A 51 4.24 -5.49 -17.06
CA HIS A 51 4.91 -4.20 -17.17
C HIS A 51 6.28 -4.26 -16.49
N ALA A 52 7.32 -4.57 -17.24
CA ALA A 52 8.68 -4.74 -16.71
C ALA A 52 9.18 -3.51 -15.94
N GLU A 53 8.83 -2.32 -16.42
CA GLU A 53 9.21 -1.04 -15.83
C GLU A 53 8.62 -0.75 -14.46
N ALA A 54 7.56 -1.48 -14.06
CA ALA A 54 6.89 -1.26 -12.78
C ALA A 54 7.84 -1.52 -11.60
N LYS A 55 8.73 -2.50 -11.72
CA LYS A 55 9.72 -2.86 -10.69
C LYS A 55 10.64 -1.67 -10.40
N ASP A 56 11.25 -1.11 -11.42
CA ASP A 56 12.26 -0.05 -11.28
C ASP A 56 11.63 1.25 -10.77
N TYR A 57 10.49 1.63 -11.32
CA TYR A 57 9.78 2.84 -10.92
C TYR A 57 9.25 2.78 -9.49
N PHE A 58 8.82 1.61 -9.05
CA PHE A 58 8.23 1.47 -7.73
C PHE A 58 9.27 1.34 -6.62
N TYR A 59 10.44 0.75 -6.91
CA TYR A 59 11.45 0.39 -5.92
C TYR A 59 11.88 1.57 -5.03
N THR A 60 12.15 2.71 -5.63
CA THR A 60 12.61 3.91 -4.90
C THR A 60 11.49 4.71 -4.25
N SER A 61 10.23 4.45 -4.63
CA SER A 61 9.08 5.25 -4.20
C SER A 61 8.73 5.10 -2.71
N LEU A 62 9.20 4.03 -2.05
CA LEU A 62 8.95 3.72 -0.64
C LEU A 62 9.95 4.36 0.32
N TYR A 63 11.12 4.77 -0.16
CA TYR A 63 12.18 5.29 0.69
C TYR A 63 11.72 6.49 1.53
N HIS A 64 11.22 7.52 0.86
CA HIS A 64 10.80 8.76 1.49
C HIS A 64 9.65 8.58 2.49
N PRO A 65 8.51 7.91 2.16
CA PRO A 65 7.41 7.72 3.10
C PRO A 65 7.80 6.96 4.36
N LEU A 66 8.72 6.00 4.26
CA LEU A 66 9.20 5.26 5.43
C LEU A 66 10.11 6.10 6.31
N CYS A 67 10.98 6.93 5.71
CA CYS A 67 11.80 7.89 6.47
C CYS A 67 10.93 8.90 7.22
N GLU A 68 9.84 9.39 6.61
CA GLU A 68 8.88 10.30 7.26
C GLU A 68 8.16 9.65 8.45
N LYS A 69 8.02 8.32 8.46
CA LYS A 69 7.51 7.55 9.61
C LYS A 69 8.53 7.35 10.72
N GLY A 70 9.75 7.83 10.54
CA GLY A 70 10.82 7.76 11.54
C GLY A 70 11.68 6.52 11.48
N TYR A 71 11.54 5.68 10.44
CA TYR A 71 12.43 4.53 10.25
C TYR A 71 13.77 4.96 9.66
N TYR A 72 14.83 4.29 10.08
CA TYR A 72 16.06 4.29 9.33
C TYR A 72 15.89 3.34 8.12
N VAL A 73 15.95 3.88 6.93
CA VAL A 73 15.76 3.10 5.69
C VAL A 73 17.09 3.00 4.96
N PHE A 74 17.52 1.78 4.66
CA PHE A 74 18.71 1.57 3.83
C PHE A 74 18.44 2.06 2.41
N PRO A 75 19.36 2.82 1.80
CA PRO A 75 19.19 3.31 0.42
C PRO A 75 18.93 2.14 -0.54
N PRO A 76 17.86 2.19 -1.36
CA PRO A 76 17.51 1.11 -2.27
C PRO A 76 18.64 0.74 -3.24
N GLU A 77 19.39 1.73 -3.72
CA GLU A 77 20.52 1.53 -4.64
C GLU A 77 21.62 0.70 -3.99
N MET A 78 21.99 1.02 -2.74
CA MET A 78 23.00 0.27 -1.99
C MET A 78 22.53 -1.17 -1.71
N THR A 79 21.26 -1.32 -1.37
CA THR A 79 20.66 -2.66 -1.15
C THR A 79 20.68 -3.48 -2.43
N MET A 80 20.34 -2.86 -3.57
CA MET A 80 20.36 -3.54 -4.87
C MET A 80 21.79 -3.97 -5.25
N GLU A 81 22.76 -3.09 -5.10
CA GLU A 81 24.17 -3.39 -5.40
C GLU A 81 24.68 -4.57 -4.55
N MET A 82 24.38 -4.56 -3.25
CA MET A 82 24.75 -5.64 -2.35
C MET A 82 24.09 -6.98 -2.76
N LEU A 83 22.79 -6.96 -3.09
CA LEU A 83 22.09 -8.16 -3.53
C LEU A 83 22.65 -8.69 -4.86
N GLN A 84 23.04 -7.81 -5.79
CA GLN A 84 23.66 -8.19 -7.05
C GLN A 84 25.03 -8.85 -6.83
N HIS A 85 25.84 -8.34 -5.91
CA HIS A 85 27.13 -8.96 -5.56
C HIS A 85 26.97 -10.39 -5.00
N GLU A 86 25.90 -10.63 -4.24
CA GLU A 86 25.57 -11.94 -3.69
C GLU A 86 24.80 -12.83 -4.68
N SER A 87 24.58 -12.39 -5.93
CA SER A 87 23.70 -13.06 -6.92
C SER A 87 22.29 -13.35 -6.39
N ALA A 88 21.80 -12.49 -5.50
CA ALA A 88 20.60 -12.67 -4.70
C ALA A 88 19.56 -11.54 -4.94
N TYR A 89 19.52 -10.98 -6.14
CA TYR A 89 18.63 -9.87 -6.49
C TYR A 89 17.16 -10.25 -6.73
N ASP A 90 16.86 -11.55 -6.65
CA ASP A 90 15.48 -12.03 -6.74
C ASP A 90 14.84 -12.05 -5.36
N ALA A 91 14.01 -11.05 -5.07
CA ALA A 91 13.32 -10.92 -3.80
C ALA A 91 12.38 -12.09 -3.50
N GLU A 92 11.94 -12.81 -4.53
CA GLU A 92 11.12 -14.02 -4.46
C GLU A 92 11.77 -15.11 -3.61
N LEU A 93 13.09 -15.20 -3.59
CA LEU A 93 13.83 -16.17 -2.78
C LEU A 93 13.75 -15.88 -1.28
N PHE A 94 13.51 -14.63 -0.92
CA PHE A 94 13.55 -14.14 0.46
C PHE A 94 12.16 -13.87 1.04
N VAL A 95 11.12 -13.72 0.22
CA VAL A 95 9.80 -13.32 0.70
C VAL A 95 9.24 -14.28 1.76
N ASP A 96 9.56 -15.55 1.66
CA ASP A 96 9.22 -16.59 2.64
C ASP A 96 10.47 -17.30 3.22
N GLY A 97 11.67 -16.85 2.80
CA GLY A 97 12.96 -17.42 3.18
C GLY A 97 13.54 -16.85 4.47
N ASP A 98 14.80 -17.22 4.73
CA ASP A 98 15.60 -16.70 5.85
C ASP A 98 16.12 -15.30 5.55
N LEU A 99 15.97 -14.40 6.51
CA LEU A 99 16.39 -13.00 6.45
C LEU A 99 17.57 -12.67 7.37
N GLY A 100 18.13 -13.67 8.06
CA GLY A 100 19.21 -13.47 9.03
C GLY A 100 20.41 -12.74 8.46
N LYS A 101 20.78 -13.00 7.20
CA LYS A 101 21.89 -12.31 6.53
C LYS A 101 21.73 -10.79 6.46
N PHE A 102 20.52 -10.27 6.28
CA PHE A 102 20.28 -8.84 6.26
C PHE A 102 20.52 -8.19 7.63
N ARG A 103 20.25 -8.95 8.70
CA ARG A 103 20.57 -8.54 10.05
C ARG A 103 22.07 -8.58 10.29
N ASP A 104 22.73 -9.65 9.92
CA ASP A 104 24.15 -9.87 10.22
C ASP A 104 25.06 -8.90 9.45
N VAL A 105 24.73 -8.59 8.21
CA VAL A 105 25.54 -7.74 7.31
C VAL A 105 25.17 -6.27 7.43
N LEU A 106 23.89 -5.95 7.45
CA LEU A 106 23.39 -4.56 7.47
C LEU A 106 22.98 -4.06 8.85
N GLY A 107 22.70 -4.96 9.80
CA GLY A 107 22.05 -4.59 11.05
C GLY A 107 20.57 -4.20 10.87
N ALA A 108 19.94 -4.61 9.77
CA ALA A 108 18.55 -4.31 9.51
C ALA A 108 17.63 -5.10 10.46
N ASP A 109 16.63 -4.42 11.06
CA ASP A 109 15.65 -5.07 11.94
C ASP A 109 14.53 -5.75 11.14
N ALA A 110 14.17 -5.17 10.00
CA ALA A 110 13.10 -5.69 9.16
C ALA A 110 13.40 -5.53 7.67
N ALA A 111 12.80 -6.40 6.86
CA ALA A 111 12.81 -6.35 5.40
C ALA A 111 11.41 -6.11 4.88
N LEU A 112 11.24 -5.07 4.05
CA LEU A 112 9.98 -4.75 3.38
C LEU A 112 9.97 -5.36 1.98
N PHE A 113 9.00 -6.23 1.76
CA PHE A 113 8.68 -6.80 0.46
C PHE A 113 7.46 -6.12 -0.12
N THR A 114 7.48 -5.87 -1.42
CA THR A 114 6.33 -5.38 -2.17
C THR A 114 6.08 -6.29 -3.37
N ILE A 115 4.83 -6.71 -3.54
CA ILE A 115 4.43 -7.60 -4.63
C ILE A 115 3.43 -6.83 -5.48
N ILE A 116 3.84 -6.44 -6.68
CA ILE A 116 3.01 -5.71 -7.64
C ILE A 116 2.09 -6.71 -8.32
N LYS A 117 0.79 -6.67 -7.97
CA LYS A 117 -0.24 -7.58 -8.52
C LYS A 117 -0.91 -7.02 -9.76
N ASP A 118 -1.08 -5.69 -9.83
CA ASP A 118 -1.67 -4.99 -10.95
C ASP A 118 -0.98 -3.63 -11.16
N TRP A 119 -0.77 -3.30 -12.43
CA TRP A 119 -0.14 -2.04 -12.84
C TRP A 119 -0.61 -1.70 -14.25
N ARG A 120 -1.84 -1.21 -14.34
CA ARG A 120 -2.50 -0.99 -15.63
C ARG A 120 -2.82 0.47 -15.87
N ARG A 121 -2.72 0.88 -17.14
CA ARG A 121 -3.32 2.11 -17.65
C ARG A 121 -4.42 1.74 -18.64
N ASP A 122 -5.61 2.27 -18.42
CA ASP A 122 -6.67 2.23 -19.41
C ASP A 122 -6.51 3.42 -20.36
N ASN A 123 -6.22 3.12 -21.62
CA ASN A 123 -5.99 4.13 -22.64
C ASN A 123 -7.29 4.81 -23.12
N VAL A 124 -8.44 4.21 -22.84
CA VAL A 124 -9.75 4.71 -23.31
C VAL A 124 -10.42 5.54 -22.22
N GLY A 125 -10.28 5.17 -20.95
CA GLY A 125 -10.93 5.84 -19.83
C GLY A 125 -10.02 6.74 -19.01
N GLY A 126 -8.74 6.88 -19.36
CA GLY A 126 -7.80 7.71 -18.59
C GLY A 126 -7.56 7.22 -17.16
N LYS A 127 -7.76 5.93 -16.87
CA LYS A 127 -7.61 5.37 -15.52
C LYS A 127 -6.28 4.64 -15.35
N ILE A 128 -5.66 4.82 -14.19
CA ILE A 128 -4.47 4.06 -13.77
C ILE A 128 -4.85 3.25 -12.54
N THR A 129 -4.73 1.94 -12.63
CA THR A 129 -4.99 1.01 -11.52
C THR A 129 -3.68 0.40 -11.07
N VAL A 130 -3.43 0.47 -9.76
CA VAL A 130 -2.28 -0.14 -9.09
C VAL A 130 -2.78 -0.98 -7.94
N ASN A 131 -2.27 -2.21 -7.83
CA ASN A 131 -2.52 -3.10 -6.70
C ASN A 131 -1.20 -3.71 -6.24
N ILE A 132 -0.86 -3.49 -4.97
CA ILE A 132 0.41 -3.89 -4.38
C ILE A 132 0.15 -4.52 -3.01
N ASP A 133 0.75 -5.69 -2.78
CA ASP A 133 0.81 -6.34 -1.47
C ASP A 133 2.11 -5.96 -0.76
N TYR A 134 1.99 -5.46 0.47
CA TYR A 134 3.11 -5.02 1.32
C TYR A 134 3.30 -6.02 2.45
N ARG A 135 4.53 -6.50 2.64
CA ARG A 135 4.89 -7.40 3.73
C ARG A 135 6.18 -6.94 4.39
N LEU A 136 6.09 -6.54 5.65
CA LEU A 136 7.26 -6.26 6.48
C LEU A 136 7.55 -7.50 7.33
N ARG A 137 8.75 -8.05 7.21
CA ARG A 137 9.17 -9.23 7.95
C ARG A 137 10.37 -8.92 8.84
N SER A 138 10.37 -9.48 10.03
CA SER A 138 11.50 -9.41 10.95
C SER A 138 12.70 -10.17 10.40
N THR A 139 13.87 -9.55 10.40
CA THR A 139 15.12 -10.22 10.06
C THR A 139 15.63 -11.11 11.21
N LYS A 140 15.14 -10.87 12.44
CA LYS A 140 15.48 -11.61 13.64
C LYS A 140 14.68 -12.91 13.78
N THR A 141 13.37 -12.81 13.58
CA THR A 141 12.45 -13.93 13.89
C THR A 141 11.80 -14.52 12.65
N GLY A 142 11.90 -13.85 11.48
CA GLY A 142 11.20 -14.23 10.27
C GLY A 142 9.68 -13.97 10.31
N ARG A 143 9.14 -13.48 11.46
CA ARG A 143 7.70 -13.20 11.60
C ARG A 143 7.28 -12.04 10.69
N THR A 144 6.06 -12.11 10.18
CA THR A 144 5.43 -10.96 9.52
C THR A 144 5.05 -9.95 10.60
N LEU A 145 5.64 -8.75 10.52
CA LEU A 145 5.40 -7.64 11.42
C LEU A 145 4.19 -6.82 10.97
N TYR A 146 4.08 -6.63 9.65
CA TYR A 146 3.00 -5.88 9.03
C TYR A 146 2.69 -6.49 7.66
N GLY A 147 1.42 -6.54 7.29
CA GLY A 147 0.97 -6.99 5.98
C GLY A 147 -0.32 -6.30 5.57
N ARG A 148 -0.30 -5.67 4.39
CA ARG A 148 -1.47 -4.96 3.87
C ARG A 148 -1.46 -4.95 2.35
N GLU A 149 -2.64 -5.08 1.76
CA GLU A 149 -2.86 -4.86 0.34
C GLU A 149 -3.31 -3.42 0.11
N GLY A 150 -2.61 -2.72 -0.80
CA GLY A 150 -2.97 -1.40 -1.29
C GLY A 150 -3.51 -1.50 -2.70
N ALA A 151 -4.74 -1.05 -2.91
CA ALA A 151 -5.34 -0.94 -4.24
C ALA A 151 -5.82 0.49 -4.46
N ILE A 152 -5.42 1.10 -5.56
CA ILE A 152 -5.82 2.44 -5.94
C ILE A 152 -6.16 2.50 -7.42
N THR A 153 -7.19 3.27 -7.74
CA THR A 153 -7.50 3.65 -9.12
C THR A 153 -7.54 5.16 -9.20
N LEU A 154 -6.64 5.73 -9.99
CA LEU A 154 -6.62 7.15 -10.29
C LEU A 154 -7.34 7.40 -11.61
N ASP A 155 -8.32 8.27 -11.59
CA ASP A 155 -8.93 8.81 -12.79
C ASP A 155 -8.09 10.02 -13.25
N THR A 156 -7.50 9.91 -14.43
CA THR A 156 -6.69 10.97 -15.04
C THR A 156 -7.43 11.64 -16.20
N SER A 157 -8.73 11.35 -16.35
CA SER A 157 -9.58 12.08 -17.27
C SER A 157 -9.72 13.53 -16.76
N VAL A 158 -9.61 14.48 -17.66
CA VAL A 158 -9.92 15.88 -17.34
C VAL A 158 -11.43 16.00 -17.42
N ASP A 159 -12.09 16.15 -16.27
CA ASP A 159 -13.49 16.50 -16.24
C ASP A 159 -13.68 17.88 -16.90
N SER A 160 -14.43 17.89 -18.00
CA SER A 160 -14.73 19.13 -18.76
C SER A 160 -15.90 19.90 -18.11
N ASP A 161 -16.07 19.79 -16.80
CA ASP A 161 -17.14 20.47 -16.05
C ASP A 161 -16.86 21.93 -15.69
N ASP A 162 -15.90 22.55 -16.36
CA ASP A 162 -15.80 24.00 -16.28
C ASP A 162 -16.69 24.61 -17.39
N ASP A 163 -17.76 25.27 -16.94
CA ASP A 163 -18.77 26.03 -17.69
C ASP A 163 -18.18 27.09 -18.63
N SER A 164 -17.25 26.77 -19.46
CA SER A 164 -16.83 27.61 -20.58
C SER A 164 -17.45 27.08 -21.88
N ASN A 165 -18.62 27.59 -22.16
CA ASN A 165 -19.37 27.56 -23.41
C ASN A 165 -18.46 27.71 -24.66
N SER A 166 -17.70 26.68 -25.01
CA SER A 166 -17.00 26.61 -26.29
C SER A 166 -17.41 25.32 -27.03
N THR A 167 -18.62 25.36 -27.58
CA THR A 167 -19.13 24.41 -28.59
C THR A 167 -18.34 24.52 -29.92
N SER A 168 -17.15 25.10 -29.90
CA SER A 168 -16.31 25.21 -31.10
C SER A 168 -15.47 23.95 -31.26
N LEU A 169 -15.28 23.51 -32.49
CA LEU A 169 -14.39 22.40 -32.85
C LEU A 169 -12.98 22.57 -32.25
N ALA A 170 -12.54 23.82 -32.09
CA ALA A 170 -11.26 24.17 -31.47
C ALA A 170 -11.24 23.84 -29.97
N GLY A 171 -12.34 24.05 -29.24
CA GLY A 171 -12.45 23.68 -27.83
C GLY A 171 -12.46 22.14 -27.62
N LEU A 172 -13.15 21.42 -28.49
CA LEU A 172 -13.13 19.95 -28.48
C LEU A 172 -11.73 19.37 -28.72
N ILE A 173 -11.02 19.92 -29.69
CA ILE A 173 -9.63 19.50 -30.00
C ILE A 173 -8.70 19.86 -28.85
N ALA A 174 -8.83 21.05 -28.25
CA ALA A 174 -8.03 21.47 -27.12
C ALA A 174 -8.26 20.56 -25.89
N ASN A 175 -9.50 20.25 -25.56
CA ASN A 175 -9.84 19.35 -24.43
C ASN A 175 -9.34 17.93 -24.68
N THR A 176 -9.49 17.40 -25.91
CA THR A 176 -8.96 16.08 -26.27
C THR A 176 -7.44 16.05 -26.17
N LEU A 177 -6.77 17.14 -26.60
CA LEU A 177 -5.32 17.26 -26.51
C LEU A 177 -4.84 17.40 -25.06
N LEU A 178 -5.53 18.20 -24.24
CA LEU A 178 -5.24 18.36 -22.82
C LEU A 178 -5.44 17.05 -22.06
N ASN A 179 -6.51 16.31 -22.35
CA ASN A 179 -6.75 14.99 -21.78
C ASN A 179 -5.65 14.00 -22.18
N ALA A 180 -5.26 13.98 -23.44
CA ALA A 180 -4.18 13.13 -23.93
C ALA A 180 -2.83 13.49 -23.26
N ILE A 181 -2.54 14.77 -23.08
CA ILE A 181 -1.32 15.26 -22.44
C ILE A 181 -1.35 14.93 -20.94
N SER A 182 -2.46 15.21 -20.24
CA SER A 182 -2.57 14.91 -18.80
C SER A 182 -2.49 13.41 -18.54
N THR A 183 -3.17 12.60 -19.34
CA THR A 183 -3.11 11.13 -19.25
C THR A 183 -1.72 10.60 -19.58
N ALA A 184 -1.03 11.19 -20.56
CA ALA A 184 0.32 10.80 -20.91
C ALA A 184 1.36 11.27 -19.88
N SER A 185 1.13 12.42 -19.23
CA SER A 185 2.03 12.98 -18.23
C SER A 185 1.79 12.41 -16.82
N THR A 186 0.59 11.86 -16.55
CA THR A 186 0.34 11.17 -15.27
C THR A 186 1.07 9.85 -15.29
N ASP A 187 2.20 9.87 -14.63
CA ASP A 187 3.07 8.72 -14.54
C ASP A 187 2.45 7.64 -13.63
N LYS A 188 2.63 6.40 -14.02
CA LYS A 188 2.30 5.24 -13.15
C LYS A 188 3.06 5.31 -11.82
N ILE A 189 4.21 5.96 -11.76
CA ILE A 189 4.95 6.27 -10.53
C ILE A 189 4.08 7.07 -9.57
N HIS A 190 3.33 8.06 -10.06
CA HIS A 190 2.42 8.84 -9.21
C HIS A 190 1.35 7.96 -8.58
N ALA A 191 0.77 7.02 -9.33
CA ALA A 191 -0.18 6.06 -8.80
C ALA A 191 0.45 5.15 -7.74
N GLY A 192 1.67 4.67 -7.97
CA GLY A 192 2.43 3.89 -6.98
C GLY A 192 2.71 4.68 -5.70
N ARG A 193 3.10 5.95 -5.82
CA ARG A 193 3.30 6.84 -4.65
C ARG A 193 2.01 7.06 -3.87
N LYS A 194 0.89 7.29 -4.55
CA LYS A 194 -0.42 7.42 -3.90
C LYS A 194 -0.85 6.13 -3.21
N CYS A 195 -0.54 4.97 -3.79
CA CYS A 195 -0.76 3.69 -3.14
C CYS A 195 0.06 3.58 -1.84
N ASN A 196 1.35 3.96 -1.87
CA ASN A 196 2.21 3.99 -0.69
C ASN A 196 1.67 4.92 0.39
N GLU A 197 1.29 6.15 0.03
CA GLU A 197 0.67 7.11 0.95
C GLU A 197 -0.57 6.52 1.61
N HIS A 198 -1.47 5.91 0.83
CA HIS A 198 -2.70 5.30 1.35
C HIS A 198 -2.42 4.14 2.30
N VAL A 199 -1.48 3.28 1.97
CA VAL A 199 -1.15 2.09 2.79
C VAL A 199 -0.39 2.47 4.05
N LEU A 200 0.54 3.41 3.96
CA LEU A 200 1.42 3.80 5.06
C LEU A 200 0.84 4.92 5.95
N SER A 201 -0.22 5.63 5.53
CA SER A 201 -0.80 6.73 6.30
C SER A 201 -1.62 6.29 7.53
N ASN A 202 -2.02 5.04 7.59
CA ASN A 202 -2.87 4.49 8.67
C ASN A 202 -2.11 3.59 9.60
#